data_508a21bcfc175c623e886dec7e6d1776
#
_entry.id   508a21bcfc175c623e886dec7e6d1776
#
_cell.length_a   1.000
_cell.length_b   1.000
_cell.length_c   1.000
_cell.angle_alpha   90.00
_cell.angle_beta   90.00
_cell.angle_gamma   90.00
#
_symmetry.space_group_name_H-M   'P 1'
#
loop_
_entity.id
_entity.type
_entity.pdbx_description
1 polymer ?
#
loop_
_entity_poly.entity_id
_entity_poly.type
_entity_poly.pdbx_seq_one_letter_code
_entity_poly.pdbx_strand_id
1 'polypeptide(L)'
;MIEYIKLFWEGAPEGEPAVILYEVDTENERLAHRSIDISAYGRTRNIPDLYDGAIEITPIPTVEELNAHVWGEEFHACIIEKIEFEAIWESRFYSGAF
;
A
#
# COMPACT_ATOMS: atom_id res chain seq x y z
N MET A 1 -11.38 -2.50 12.99
CA MET A 1 -11.15 -3.50 11.93
C MET A 1 -9.94 -3.09 11.10
N ILE A 2 -9.13 -4.05 10.73
CA ILE A 2 -7.96 -3.78 9.88
C ILE A 2 -8.27 -4.24 8.46
N GLU A 3 -7.99 -3.37 7.50
CA GLU A 3 -8.19 -3.64 6.08
C GLU A 3 -6.84 -3.62 5.39
N TYR A 4 -6.58 -4.60 4.52
CA TYR A 4 -5.33 -4.69 3.78
C TYR A 4 -5.59 -4.34 2.33
N ILE A 5 -4.86 -3.34 1.82
CA ILE A 5 -5.06 -2.78 0.48
C ILE A 5 -3.79 -2.94 -0.34
N LYS A 6 -3.95 -3.39 -1.58
CA LYS A 6 -2.88 -3.39 -2.57
C LYS A 6 -3.17 -2.28 -3.56
N LEU A 7 -2.28 -1.30 -3.61
CA LEU A 7 -2.35 -0.18 -4.53
C LEU A 7 -1.37 -0.38 -5.67
N PHE A 8 -1.85 -0.28 -6.89
CA PHE A 8 -1.02 -0.34 -8.10
C PHE A 8 -0.78 1.08 -8.61
N TRP A 9 0.47 1.41 -8.87
CA TRP A 9 0.85 2.69 -9.47
C TRP A 9 1.36 2.42 -10.88
N GLU A 10 0.49 2.57 -11.86
CA GLU A 10 0.80 2.35 -13.27
C GLU A 10 1.71 3.47 -13.78
N GLY A 11 2.82 3.10 -14.42
CA GLY A 11 3.77 4.08 -14.92
C GLY A 11 4.55 4.80 -13.82
N ALA A 12 4.74 4.19 -12.66
CA ALA A 12 5.49 4.81 -11.56
C ALA A 12 6.87 5.26 -12.04
N PRO A 13 7.30 6.49 -11.68
CA PRO A 13 8.64 6.97 -12.04
C PRO A 13 9.73 6.08 -11.46
N GLU A 14 10.91 6.12 -12.07
CA GLU A 14 12.06 5.38 -11.56
C GLU A 14 12.37 5.80 -10.12
N GLY A 15 12.60 4.82 -9.26
CA GLY A 15 12.84 5.06 -7.84
C GLY A 15 11.58 5.06 -6.97
N GLU A 16 10.40 5.07 -7.60
CA GLU A 16 9.13 5.01 -6.87
C GLU A 16 8.56 3.59 -6.91
N PRO A 17 7.74 3.21 -5.91
CA PRO A 17 7.16 1.86 -5.89
C PRO A 17 6.09 1.70 -6.98
N ALA A 18 6.07 0.54 -7.62
CA ALA A 18 5.02 0.18 -8.57
C ALA A 18 3.79 -0.40 -7.86
N VAL A 19 3.98 -0.97 -6.67
CA VAL A 19 2.91 -1.52 -5.83
C VAL A 19 3.17 -1.10 -4.39
N ILE A 20 2.11 -0.71 -3.69
CA ILE A 20 2.19 -0.38 -2.27
C ILE A 20 1.12 -1.17 -1.53
N LEU A 21 1.51 -1.88 -0.48
CA LEU A 21 0.57 -2.56 0.39
C LEU A 21 0.38 -1.74 1.66
N TYR A 22 -0.87 -1.57 2.09
CA TYR A 22 -1.21 -0.83 3.30
C TYR A 22 -1.98 -1.72 4.28
N GLU A 23 -1.62 -1.60 5.56
CA GLU A 23 -2.38 -2.15 6.67
C GLU A 23 -3.16 -0.98 7.31
N VAL A 24 -4.46 -0.87 7.02
CA VAL A 24 -5.27 0.30 7.34
C VAL A 24 -6.19 0.01 8.52
N ASP A 25 -6.15 0.88 9.53
CA ASP A 25 -7.08 0.82 10.66
C ASP A 25 -8.32 1.65 10.32
N THR A 26 -9.39 0.96 9.95
CA THR A 26 -10.63 1.63 9.50
C THR A 26 -11.34 2.39 10.62
N GLU A 27 -11.08 2.06 11.88
CA GLU A 27 -11.68 2.70 13.04
C GLU A 27 -10.84 3.84 13.60
N ASN A 28 -9.65 4.05 13.05
CA ASN A 28 -8.74 5.11 13.46
C ASN A 28 -8.44 6.02 12.27
N GLU A 29 -9.49 6.68 11.77
CA GLU A 29 -9.42 7.64 10.66
C GLU A 29 -8.78 7.10 9.39
N ARG A 30 -8.83 5.78 9.18
CA ARG A 30 -8.22 5.08 8.05
C ARG A 30 -6.71 5.33 7.94
N LEU A 31 -6.04 5.42 9.08
CA LEU A 31 -4.59 5.54 9.10
C LEU A 31 -3.94 4.17 8.90
N ALA A 32 -2.86 4.14 8.13
CA ALA A 32 -2.11 2.91 7.94
C ALA A 32 -1.11 2.73 9.08
N HIS A 33 -1.06 1.51 9.64
CA HIS A 33 -0.05 1.17 10.65
C HIS A 33 1.27 0.80 9.98
N ARG A 34 1.19 -0.07 8.97
CA ARG A 34 2.37 -0.53 8.24
C ARG A 34 2.12 -0.42 6.74
N SER A 35 3.20 -0.29 5.99
CA SER A 35 3.12 -0.39 4.54
C SER A 35 4.31 -1.17 3.99
N ILE A 36 4.17 -1.65 2.76
CA ILE A 36 5.24 -2.30 2.03
C ILE A 36 5.32 -1.65 0.66
N ASP A 37 6.47 -1.03 0.36
CA ASP A 37 6.74 -0.50 -0.96
C ASP A 37 7.38 -1.59 -1.81
N ILE A 38 6.87 -1.82 -3.01
CA ILE A 38 7.36 -2.86 -3.92
C ILE A 38 7.75 -2.20 -5.23
N SER A 39 9.04 -2.27 -5.57
CA SER A 39 9.54 -1.70 -6.82
C SER A 39 9.05 -2.50 -8.03
N ALA A 40 9.19 -1.91 -9.23
CA ALA A 40 8.85 -2.60 -10.47
C ALA A 40 9.69 -3.87 -10.70
N TYR A 41 10.80 -4.02 -9.97
CA TYR A 41 11.65 -5.20 -10.03
C TYR A 41 11.36 -6.22 -8.94
N GLY A 42 10.31 -5.99 -8.15
CA GLY A 42 9.89 -6.91 -7.09
C GLY A 42 10.61 -6.73 -5.76
N ARG A 43 11.45 -5.71 -5.62
CA ARG A 43 12.10 -5.43 -4.33
C ARG A 43 11.12 -4.86 -3.33
N THR A 44 11.11 -5.41 -2.13
CA THR A 44 10.22 -4.96 -1.07
C THR A 44 10.96 -4.08 -0.08
N ARG A 45 10.25 -3.09 0.46
CA ARG A 45 10.73 -2.23 1.53
C ARG A 45 9.64 -2.15 2.59
N ASN A 46 9.90 -2.76 3.73
CA ASN A 46 8.95 -2.76 4.85
C ASN A 46 9.03 -1.45 5.62
N ILE A 47 7.87 -0.84 5.87
CA ILE A 47 7.76 0.40 6.64
C ILE A 47 6.91 0.09 7.87
N PRO A 48 7.53 -0.09 9.06
CA PRO A 48 6.81 -0.52 10.27
C PRO A 48 5.95 0.57 10.89
N ASP A 49 6.27 1.84 10.63
CA ASP A 49 5.49 2.98 11.09
C ASP A 49 5.45 4.00 9.98
N LEU A 50 4.34 4.01 9.25
CA LEU A 50 4.20 4.84 8.05
C LEU A 50 4.32 6.33 8.33
N TYR A 51 3.94 6.76 9.52
CA TYR A 51 3.88 8.18 9.87
C TYR A 51 5.00 8.63 10.79
N ASP A 52 5.97 7.77 11.07
CA ASP A 52 7.11 8.14 11.91
C ASP A 52 7.89 9.27 11.23
N GLY A 53 8.00 10.39 11.93
CA GLY A 53 8.66 11.57 11.39
C GLY A 53 7.87 12.34 10.33
N ALA A 54 6.65 11.94 10.04
CA ALA A 54 5.82 12.62 9.05
C ALA A 54 5.33 13.98 9.55
N ILE A 55 5.36 14.97 8.68
CA ILE A 55 4.84 16.31 9.00
C ILE A 55 3.32 16.30 8.87
N GLU A 56 2.79 15.57 7.90
CA GLU A 56 1.35 15.43 7.69
C GLU A 56 0.95 13.97 7.75
N ILE A 57 -0.22 13.72 8.34
CA ILE A 57 -0.81 12.39 8.40
C ILE A 57 -1.99 12.36 7.43
N THR A 58 -1.89 11.52 6.40
CA THR A 58 -2.91 11.41 5.36
C THR A 58 -3.62 10.06 5.49
N PRO A 59 -4.95 10.07 5.70
CA PRO A 59 -5.71 8.83 5.70
C PRO A 59 -5.62 8.13 4.35
N ILE A 60 -5.70 6.79 4.37
CA ILE A 60 -5.70 6.00 3.14
C ILE A 60 -7.13 5.91 2.62
N PRO A 61 -7.41 6.29 1.37
CA PRO A 61 -8.74 6.18 0.79
C PRO A 61 -9.22 4.72 0.73
N THR A 62 -10.52 4.53 0.55
CA THR A 62 -11.06 3.20 0.31
C THR A 62 -10.65 2.70 -1.08
N VAL A 63 -10.74 1.39 -1.29
CA VAL A 63 -10.50 0.82 -2.62
C VAL A 63 -11.43 1.44 -3.66
N GLU A 64 -12.69 1.68 -3.29
CA GLU A 64 -13.64 2.34 -4.19
C GLU A 64 -13.20 3.74 -4.60
N GLU A 65 -12.74 4.51 -3.62
CA GLU A 65 -12.24 5.87 -3.87
C GLU A 65 -10.96 5.87 -4.71
N LEU A 66 -10.05 4.93 -4.42
CA LEU A 66 -8.82 4.81 -5.19
C LEU A 66 -9.12 4.44 -6.65
N ASN A 67 -10.06 3.54 -6.87
CA ASN A 67 -10.48 3.14 -8.22
C ASN A 67 -11.33 4.21 -8.92
N ALA A 68 -11.89 5.15 -8.15
CA ALA A 68 -12.57 6.33 -8.69
C ALA A 68 -11.59 7.48 -8.95
N HIS A 69 -10.29 7.20 -8.88
CA HIS A 69 -9.21 8.13 -9.24
C HIS A 69 -9.03 9.32 -8.30
N VAL A 70 -9.32 9.14 -7.01
CA VAL A 70 -9.13 10.21 -6.01
C VAL A 70 -7.67 10.67 -5.91
N TRP A 71 -6.71 9.75 -6.18
CA TRP A 71 -5.28 10.07 -6.23
C TRP A 71 -4.73 10.19 -7.65
N GLY A 72 -5.54 9.90 -8.68
CA GLY A 72 -5.14 9.99 -10.07
C GLY A 72 -5.52 8.74 -10.85
N GLU A 73 -5.54 8.89 -12.18
CA GLU A 73 -5.90 7.81 -13.10
C GLU A 73 -4.87 6.69 -13.15
N GLU A 74 -3.62 6.98 -12.74
CA GLU A 74 -2.54 6.02 -12.71
C GLU A 74 -2.64 5.03 -11.55
N PHE A 75 -3.58 5.24 -10.62
CA PHE A 75 -3.75 4.37 -9.45
C PHE A 75 -5.02 3.53 -9.56
N HIS A 76 -4.89 2.26 -9.18
CA HIS A 76 -6.03 1.39 -8.90
C HIS A 76 -5.68 0.45 -7.77
N ALA A 77 -6.67 -0.14 -7.13
CA ALA A 77 -6.45 -0.89 -5.90
C ALA A 77 -7.38 -2.07 -5.76
N CYS A 78 -7.00 -3.01 -4.89
CA CYS A 78 -7.86 -4.11 -4.48
C CYS A 78 -7.62 -4.45 -3.02
N ILE A 79 -8.58 -5.14 -2.41
CA ILE A 79 -8.43 -5.70 -1.07
C ILE A 79 -7.63 -6.97 -1.17
N ILE A 80 -6.71 -7.18 -0.22
CA ILE A 80 -5.98 -8.44 -0.07
C ILE A 80 -6.24 -9.01 1.32
N GLU A 81 -5.88 -10.28 1.51
CA GLU A 81 -6.02 -10.93 2.79
C GLU A 81 -4.83 -10.59 3.70
N LYS A 82 -5.07 -10.64 5.01
CA LYS A 82 -4.02 -10.45 6.01
C LYS A 82 -2.85 -11.40 5.77
N ILE A 83 -3.15 -12.66 5.44
CA ILE A 83 -2.12 -13.67 5.23
C ILE A 83 -1.20 -13.32 4.06
N GLU A 84 -1.73 -12.70 3.01
CA GLU A 84 -0.92 -12.23 1.89
C GLU A 84 0.02 -11.11 2.33
N PHE A 85 -0.49 -10.13 3.07
CA PHE A 85 0.32 -9.02 3.59
C PHE A 85 1.44 -9.55 4.48
N GLU A 86 1.10 -10.40 5.46
CA GLU A 86 2.06 -10.93 6.42
C GLU A 86 3.12 -11.80 5.74
N ALA A 87 2.74 -12.59 4.74
CA ALA A 87 3.68 -13.43 3.99
C ALA A 87 4.73 -12.57 3.28
N ILE A 88 4.31 -11.47 2.67
CA ILE A 88 5.24 -10.56 1.98
C ILE A 88 6.10 -9.80 2.99
N TRP A 89 5.49 -9.38 4.11
CA TRP A 89 6.21 -8.70 5.18
C TRP A 89 7.36 -9.54 5.72
N GLU A 90 7.10 -10.82 5.98
CA GLU A 90 8.09 -11.73 6.56
C GLU A 90 9.12 -12.22 5.55
N SER A 91 8.69 -12.58 4.34
CA SER A 91 9.60 -13.12 3.32
C SER A 91 10.40 -12.04 2.59
N ARG A 92 9.88 -10.83 2.57
CA ARG A 92 10.42 -9.71 1.79
C ARG A 92 10.54 -10.06 0.31
N PHE A 93 9.57 -10.84 -0.18
CA PHE A 93 9.52 -11.28 -1.56
C PHE A 93 8.12 -11.09 -2.11
N TYR A 94 8.02 -10.52 -3.31
CA TYR A 94 6.76 -10.28 -3.98
C TYR A 94 6.78 -10.88 -5.38
N SER A 95 5.88 -11.82 -5.64
CA SER A 95 5.72 -12.48 -6.94
C SER A 95 4.37 -12.18 -7.60
N GLY A 96 3.61 -11.23 -7.05
CA GLY A 96 2.30 -10.88 -7.56
C GLY A 96 2.35 -10.02 -8.82
N ALA A 97 1.18 -9.58 -9.27
CA ALA A 97 1.05 -8.70 -10.43
C ALA A 97 1.49 -7.27 -10.11
N PHE A 98 1.90 -6.58 -11.14
CA PHE A 98 2.23 -5.16 -11.08
C PHE A 98 1.21 -4.33 -11.84
#